data_27e475e07a5d2fbbda7f295f4f7959d0
#
_entry.id   27e475e07a5d2fbbda7f295f4f7959d0
#
_cell.length_a   1.000
_cell.length_b   1.000
_cell.length_c   1.000
_cell.angle_alpha   90.00
_cell.angle_beta   90.00
_cell.angle_gamma   90.00
#
_symmetry.space_group_name_H-M   'P 1'
#
loop_
_entity.id
_entity.type
_entity.pdbx_description
1 polymer ?
#
loop_
_entity_poly.entity_id
_entity_poly.type
_entity_poly.pdbx_seq_one_letter_code
_entity_poly.pdbx_strand_id
1 'polypeptide(L)'
;PCSRKGMCSKVNEKRKSKLLLTLFALGITLTLCGCMKSVELKERTIIRMVGVDVDGQDFVLTMSQFSPQTQSGEKSSSRTQVVQTRGSSISDAIDEVSRYSGNEVFLGNSSFLVVGRTAAELGLEKVLNFFNANHEVSPELYVAMAQGEAAEIIQVQSQGDSGPTQLKSLVEQGQENGLLGRPTLKDIVNRLQGEYTQPYLPLIETVPSQDGEERLRIAGMAIFRDGK
;
A
#
# COMPACT_ATOMS: atom_id res chain seq x y z
N PRO A 1 31.76 65.28 -41.33
CA PRO A 1 31.93 64.99 -39.94
C PRO A 1 30.57 64.70 -39.32
N CYS A 2 30.12 63.52 -39.31
CA CYS A 2 29.02 63.07 -38.44
C CYS A 2 28.68 61.62 -38.76
N SER A 3 29.12 60.68 -37.98
CA SER A 3 28.45 59.36 -37.92
C SER A 3 29.14 58.38 -36.96
N ARG A 4 29.54 58.80 -35.77
CA ARG A 4 30.05 57.84 -34.73
C ARG A 4 29.20 57.70 -33.51
N LYS A 5 28.18 58.55 -33.29
CA LYS A 5 27.32 58.47 -32.09
C LYS A 5 26.18 57.46 -32.18
N GLY A 6 25.69 57.09 -33.39
CA GLY A 6 24.59 56.16 -33.54
C GLY A 6 24.93 54.68 -33.41
N MET A 7 26.20 54.32 -33.61
CA MET A 7 26.64 52.90 -33.60
C MET A 7 27.00 52.42 -32.19
N CYS A 8 27.39 53.33 -31.28
CA CYS A 8 27.75 53.00 -29.91
C CYS A 8 26.49 52.77 -29.01
N SER A 9 25.38 53.46 -29.31
CA SER A 9 24.13 53.30 -28.61
C SER A 9 23.46 51.95 -28.88
N LYS A 10 23.43 51.49 -30.13
CA LYS A 10 22.84 50.19 -30.52
C LYS A 10 23.59 48.99 -29.97
N VAL A 11 24.91 49.08 -29.79
CA VAL A 11 25.76 48.01 -29.22
C VAL A 11 25.48 47.88 -27.71
N ASN A 12 25.24 48.99 -27.03
CA ASN A 12 24.96 48.99 -25.57
C ASN A 12 23.55 48.44 -25.24
N GLU A 13 22.55 48.74 -26.08
CA GLU A 13 21.23 48.15 -25.97
C GLU A 13 21.19 46.64 -26.18
N LYS A 14 21.88 46.16 -27.21
CA LYS A 14 21.99 44.69 -27.45
C LYS A 14 22.72 43.97 -26.33
N ARG A 15 23.67 44.62 -25.67
CA ARG A 15 24.39 44.06 -24.53
C ARG A 15 23.53 44.03 -23.29
N LYS A 16 22.72 45.06 -23.04
CA LYS A 16 21.73 45.08 -21.92
C LYS A 16 20.62 44.06 -22.11
N SER A 17 20.11 43.89 -23.34
CA SER A 17 19.10 42.89 -23.65
C SER A 17 19.62 41.47 -23.47
N LYS A 18 20.85 41.17 -23.88
CA LYS A 18 21.46 39.87 -23.63
C LYS A 18 21.69 39.59 -22.13
N LEU A 19 22.10 40.62 -21.38
CA LEU A 19 22.29 40.52 -19.93
C LEU A 19 20.96 40.25 -19.20
N LEU A 20 19.89 40.91 -19.63
CA LEU A 20 18.53 40.68 -19.09
C LEU A 20 18.04 39.27 -19.40
N LEU A 21 18.29 38.78 -20.61
CA LEU A 21 17.92 37.43 -21.04
C LEU A 21 18.69 36.33 -20.27
N THR A 22 20.00 36.56 -20.00
CA THR A 22 20.79 35.63 -19.17
C THR A 22 20.38 35.63 -17.71
N LEU A 23 20.04 36.80 -17.13
CA LEU A 23 19.49 36.91 -15.78
C LEU A 23 18.12 36.25 -15.66
N PHE A 24 17.27 36.39 -16.66
CA PHE A 24 15.95 35.74 -16.71
C PHE A 24 16.07 34.23 -16.85
N ALA A 25 16.97 33.74 -17.71
CA ALA A 25 17.27 32.32 -17.86
C ALA A 25 17.84 31.71 -16.56
N LEU A 26 18.74 32.45 -15.88
CA LEU A 26 19.32 32.04 -14.59
C LEU A 26 18.24 32.00 -13.49
N GLY A 27 17.30 32.94 -13.51
CA GLY A 27 16.14 32.95 -12.60
C GLY A 27 15.23 31.73 -12.77
N ILE A 28 14.97 31.34 -14.03
CA ILE A 28 14.14 30.16 -14.35
C ILE A 28 14.86 28.88 -13.91
N THR A 29 16.20 28.76 -14.12
CA THR A 29 16.94 27.57 -13.67
C THR A 29 16.98 27.43 -12.16
N LEU A 30 17.03 28.52 -11.40
CA LEU A 30 16.99 28.52 -9.93
C LEU A 30 15.58 28.12 -9.39
N THR A 31 14.52 28.44 -10.09
CA THR A 31 13.15 28.03 -9.66
C THR A 31 12.83 26.57 -10.01
N LEU A 32 13.54 25.95 -10.97
CA LEU A 32 13.37 24.53 -11.30
C LEU A 32 14.15 23.58 -10.37
N CYS A 33 15.04 24.06 -9.52
CA CYS A 33 15.65 23.29 -8.44
C CYS A 33 14.67 23.11 -7.27
N GLY A 34 13.43 22.66 -7.56
CA GLY A 34 12.47 22.24 -6.55
C GLY A 34 13.01 21.00 -5.84
N CYS A 35 13.22 21.09 -4.54
CA CYS A 35 13.59 19.97 -3.69
C CYS A 35 12.52 18.87 -3.80
N MET A 36 12.69 17.91 -4.69
CA MET A 36 12.01 16.62 -4.58
C MET A 36 12.64 15.91 -3.38
N LYS A 37 11.90 15.85 -2.27
CA LYS A 37 12.25 14.99 -1.15
C LYS A 37 12.10 13.54 -1.62
N SER A 38 13.15 12.98 -2.21
CA SER A 38 13.21 11.57 -2.56
C SER A 38 13.60 10.79 -1.31
N VAL A 39 12.63 10.09 -0.71
CA VAL A 39 12.93 9.11 0.34
C VAL A 39 13.54 7.88 -0.33
N GLU A 40 14.75 7.50 0.04
CA GLU A 40 15.38 6.32 -0.50
C GLU A 40 14.60 5.06 -0.10
N LEU A 41 14.53 4.07 -1.00
CA LEU A 41 13.87 2.77 -0.73
C LEU A 41 14.43 2.05 0.52
N LYS A 42 15.66 2.37 0.91
CA LYS A 42 16.31 1.82 2.11
C LYS A 42 15.73 2.35 3.42
N GLU A 43 15.05 3.49 3.37
CA GLU A 43 14.41 4.14 4.51
C GLU A 43 12.92 3.78 4.62
N ARG A 44 12.44 2.85 3.80
CA ARG A 44 11.05 2.43 3.79
C ARG A 44 10.88 0.98 4.18
N THR A 45 9.94 0.73 5.08
CA THR A 45 9.44 -0.61 5.39
C THR A 45 8.36 -0.98 4.39
N ILE A 46 8.69 -1.83 3.43
CA ILE A 46 7.77 -2.22 2.33
C ILE A 46 6.81 -3.30 2.85
N ILE A 47 5.53 -2.97 2.90
CA ILE A 47 4.47 -3.89 3.31
C ILE A 47 3.90 -4.60 2.09
N ARG A 48 3.74 -5.92 2.19
CA ARG A 48 3.17 -6.76 1.14
C ARG A 48 1.73 -7.19 1.42
N MET A 49 1.40 -7.39 2.68
CA MET A 49 0.05 -7.75 3.12
C MET A 49 -0.24 -7.07 4.45
N VAL A 50 -1.50 -6.70 4.64
CA VAL A 50 -2.00 -6.10 5.88
C VAL A 50 -3.18 -6.91 6.37
N GLY A 51 -3.13 -7.37 7.61
CA GLY A 51 -4.25 -7.92 8.35
C GLY A 51 -4.76 -6.88 9.34
N VAL A 52 -6.08 -6.74 9.44
CA VAL A 52 -6.74 -5.83 10.37
C VAL A 52 -7.69 -6.61 11.25
N ASP A 53 -7.40 -6.64 12.53
CA ASP A 53 -8.24 -7.18 13.59
C ASP A 53 -8.63 -6.07 14.58
N VAL A 54 -9.57 -6.35 15.47
CA VAL A 54 -9.98 -5.45 16.56
C VAL A 54 -9.99 -6.24 17.86
N ASP A 55 -9.32 -5.68 18.89
CA ASP A 55 -9.32 -6.21 20.23
C ASP A 55 -9.77 -5.11 21.22
N GLY A 56 -10.97 -5.26 21.75
CA GLY A 56 -11.62 -4.24 22.55
C GLY A 56 -11.95 -2.98 21.74
N GLN A 57 -11.21 -1.89 21.98
CA GLN A 57 -11.36 -0.61 21.27
C GLN A 57 -10.18 -0.34 20.31
N ASP A 58 -9.16 -1.18 20.34
CA ASP A 58 -7.95 -0.98 19.57
C ASP A 58 -7.96 -1.78 18.27
N PHE A 59 -7.41 -1.17 17.21
CA PHE A 59 -7.06 -1.89 15.99
C PHE A 59 -5.75 -2.63 16.19
N VAL A 60 -5.75 -3.89 15.80
CA VAL A 60 -4.56 -4.75 15.77
C VAL A 60 -4.19 -4.98 14.33
N LEU A 61 -3.03 -4.47 13.91
CA LEU A 61 -2.53 -4.68 12.56
C LEU A 61 -1.42 -5.71 12.55
N THR A 62 -1.59 -6.71 11.69
CA THR A 62 -0.55 -7.69 11.39
C THR A 62 -0.07 -7.47 9.97
N MET A 63 1.20 -7.13 9.81
CA MET A 63 1.77 -6.74 8.53
C MET A 63 2.90 -7.67 8.13
N SER A 64 2.86 -8.12 6.88
CA SER A 64 3.94 -8.87 6.24
C SER A 64 4.86 -7.89 5.52
N GLN A 65 6.10 -7.76 5.99
CA GLN A 65 7.10 -6.86 5.42
C GLN A 65 8.16 -7.61 4.65
N PHE A 66 8.65 -6.99 3.57
CA PHE A 66 9.79 -7.46 2.80
C PHE A 66 11.08 -6.94 3.41
N SER A 67 11.98 -7.84 3.80
CA SER A 67 13.33 -7.47 4.25
C SER A 67 14.35 -7.98 3.24
N PRO A 68 15.01 -7.11 2.46
CA PRO A 68 16.12 -7.50 1.61
C PRO A 68 17.33 -7.82 2.50
N GLN A 69 17.67 -9.09 2.67
CA GLN A 69 18.92 -9.46 3.31
C GLN A 69 20.06 -9.39 2.28
N THR A 70 20.92 -8.40 2.43
CA THR A 70 22.25 -8.38 1.83
C THR A 70 23.18 -9.27 2.64
N GLN A 71 23.16 -10.57 2.39
CA GLN A 71 24.31 -11.42 2.77
C GLN A 71 25.23 -11.54 1.58
N SER A 72 26.45 -11.05 1.78
CA SER A 72 27.57 -11.25 0.86
C SER A 72 27.87 -12.75 0.77
N GLY A 73 27.52 -13.37 -0.37
CA GLY A 73 28.14 -14.62 -0.79
C GLY A 73 27.26 -15.82 -1.13
N GLU A 74 25.97 -15.87 -0.81
CA GLU A 74 25.09 -16.98 -1.21
C GLU A 74 23.65 -16.48 -1.37
N LYS A 75 22.92 -17.10 -2.32
CA LYS A 75 21.54 -16.84 -2.75
C LYS A 75 20.75 -15.92 -1.81
N SER A 76 20.41 -14.73 -2.29
CA SER A 76 19.55 -13.79 -1.56
C SER A 76 18.18 -14.42 -1.30
N SER A 77 18.00 -15.02 -0.15
CA SER A 77 16.69 -15.43 0.33
C SER A 77 15.98 -14.19 0.87
N SER A 78 14.98 -13.72 0.17
CA SER A 78 14.10 -12.69 0.68
C SER A 78 13.29 -13.26 1.84
N ARG A 79 13.57 -12.80 3.05
CA ARG A 79 12.84 -13.25 4.22
C ARG A 79 11.63 -12.31 4.45
N THR A 80 10.46 -12.91 4.51
CA THR A 80 9.25 -12.20 4.94
C THR A 80 9.23 -12.15 6.46
N GLN A 81 9.09 -10.97 7.03
CA GLN A 81 8.90 -10.78 8.47
C GLN A 81 7.45 -10.35 8.73
N VAL A 82 6.88 -10.87 9.81
CA VAL A 82 5.56 -10.45 10.29
C VAL A 82 5.73 -9.55 11.50
N VAL A 83 5.11 -8.38 11.46
CA VAL A 83 5.07 -7.41 12.54
C VAL A 83 3.62 -7.22 12.95
N GLN A 84 3.35 -7.19 14.24
CA GLN A 84 2.03 -6.88 14.80
C GLN A 84 2.13 -5.63 15.65
N THR A 85 1.20 -4.70 15.46
CA THR A 85 1.10 -3.45 16.22
C THR A 85 -0.34 -3.16 16.61
N ARG A 86 -0.52 -2.30 17.63
CA ARG A 86 -1.82 -1.85 18.12
C ARG A 86 -1.90 -0.33 18.06
N GLY A 87 -3.12 0.16 17.87
CA GLY A 87 -3.40 1.59 17.92
C GLY A 87 -4.88 1.87 18.08
N SER A 88 -5.21 3.03 18.56
CA SER A 88 -6.59 3.52 18.66
C SER A 88 -7.25 3.74 17.29
N SER A 89 -6.43 3.80 16.26
CA SER A 89 -6.82 3.87 14.85
C SER A 89 -5.84 3.06 14.00
N ILE A 90 -6.22 2.77 12.75
CA ILE A 90 -5.34 2.11 11.78
C ILE A 90 -4.08 2.95 11.54
N SER A 91 -4.22 4.28 11.45
CA SER A 91 -3.08 5.20 11.29
C SER A 91 -2.12 5.10 12.46
N ASP A 92 -2.64 5.14 13.69
CA ASP A 92 -1.84 5.08 14.91
C ASP A 92 -1.07 3.74 15.01
N ALA A 93 -1.69 2.64 14.64
CA ALA A 93 -1.03 1.33 14.58
C ALA A 93 0.07 1.26 13.50
N ILE A 94 -0.09 1.94 12.36
CA ILE A 94 0.95 2.04 11.33
C ILE A 94 2.11 2.91 11.80
N ASP A 95 1.81 4.04 12.44
CA ASP A 95 2.82 4.94 13.00
C ASP A 95 3.67 4.24 14.07
N GLU A 96 3.08 3.28 14.79
CA GLU A 96 3.82 2.45 15.75
C GLU A 96 4.89 1.61 15.07
N VAL A 97 4.63 1.05 13.87
CA VAL A 97 5.66 0.35 13.08
C VAL A 97 6.80 1.30 12.74
N SER A 98 6.49 2.51 12.31
CA SER A 98 7.48 3.51 11.95
C SER A 98 8.35 3.91 13.15
N ARG A 99 7.75 4.04 14.33
CA ARG A 99 8.47 4.31 15.59
C ARG A 99 9.41 3.17 15.98
N TYR A 100 9.00 1.93 15.72
CA TYR A 100 9.77 0.74 16.07
C TYR A 100 10.90 0.45 15.08
N SER A 101 10.61 0.59 13.79
CA SER A 101 11.58 0.28 12.72
C SER A 101 12.54 1.43 12.42
N GLY A 102 12.18 2.66 12.79
CA GLY A 102 12.88 3.89 12.37
C GLY A 102 12.68 4.24 10.89
N ASN A 103 11.87 3.47 10.17
CA ASN A 103 11.59 3.62 8.74
C ASN A 103 10.14 4.02 8.50
N GLU A 104 9.90 4.77 7.44
CA GLU A 104 8.55 5.07 6.98
C GLU A 104 7.88 3.81 6.41
N VAL A 105 6.65 3.51 6.86
CA VAL A 105 5.86 2.40 6.33
C VAL A 105 5.34 2.76 4.94
N PHE A 106 5.58 1.90 3.97
CA PHE A 106 5.12 2.05 2.60
C PHE A 106 4.09 0.96 2.24
N LEU A 107 2.85 1.39 1.99
CA LEU A 107 1.73 0.52 1.67
C LEU A 107 1.54 0.30 0.16
N GLY A 108 2.21 1.07 -0.69
CA GLY A 108 2.00 1.06 -2.14
C GLY A 108 2.31 -0.28 -2.82
N ASN A 109 3.04 -1.16 -2.15
CA ASN A 109 3.36 -2.51 -2.65
C ASN A 109 2.48 -3.61 -2.05
N SER A 110 1.47 -3.23 -1.27
CA SER A 110 0.54 -4.19 -0.67
C SER A 110 -0.33 -4.84 -1.73
N SER A 111 -0.37 -6.16 -1.72
CA SER A 111 -1.18 -6.97 -2.64
C SER A 111 -2.51 -7.38 -2.03
N PHE A 112 -2.57 -7.53 -0.71
CA PHE A 112 -3.74 -7.97 0.03
C PHE A 112 -3.98 -7.17 1.30
N LEU A 113 -5.27 -6.87 1.52
CA LEU A 113 -5.85 -6.48 2.79
C LEU A 113 -6.73 -7.63 3.28
N VAL A 114 -6.42 -8.17 4.43
CA VAL A 114 -7.23 -9.20 5.09
C VAL A 114 -7.95 -8.55 6.27
N VAL A 115 -9.28 -8.62 6.26
CA VAL A 115 -10.13 -8.09 7.35
C VAL A 115 -10.50 -9.26 8.25
N GLY A 116 -10.10 -9.22 9.51
CA GLY A 116 -10.49 -10.21 10.50
C GLY A 116 -11.96 -10.08 10.89
N ARG A 117 -12.50 -11.12 11.49
CA ARG A 117 -13.91 -11.18 11.89
C ARG A 117 -14.33 -10.01 12.79
N THR A 118 -13.52 -9.72 13.81
CA THR A 118 -13.80 -8.64 14.76
C THR A 118 -13.81 -7.26 14.10
N ALA A 119 -12.91 -7.02 13.16
CA ALA A 119 -12.85 -5.78 12.38
C ALA A 119 -14.04 -5.67 11.41
N ALA A 120 -14.45 -6.77 10.79
CA ALA A 120 -15.62 -6.82 9.91
C ALA A 120 -16.92 -6.53 10.67
N GLU A 121 -17.08 -7.07 11.87
CA GLU A 121 -18.24 -6.84 12.75
C GLU A 121 -18.29 -5.38 13.26
N LEU A 122 -17.16 -4.72 13.44
CA LEU A 122 -17.11 -3.29 13.77
C LEU A 122 -17.65 -2.41 12.62
N GLY A 123 -17.55 -2.91 11.38
CA GLY A 123 -18.00 -2.28 10.16
C GLY A 123 -16.92 -2.18 9.10
N LEU A 124 -17.18 -2.81 7.96
CA LEU A 124 -16.21 -2.88 6.85
C LEU A 124 -15.80 -1.50 6.35
N GLU A 125 -16.73 -0.54 6.31
CA GLU A 125 -16.46 0.83 5.88
C GLU A 125 -15.39 1.51 6.74
N LYS A 126 -15.40 1.30 8.05
CA LYS A 126 -14.42 1.89 8.97
C LYS A 126 -13.01 1.43 8.69
N VAL A 127 -12.87 0.16 8.27
CA VAL A 127 -11.57 -0.40 7.88
C VAL A 127 -11.16 0.13 6.52
N LEU A 128 -12.06 0.05 5.52
CA LEU A 128 -11.70 0.38 4.14
C LEU A 128 -11.46 1.87 3.90
N ASN A 129 -12.11 2.76 4.67
CA ASN A 129 -11.95 4.21 4.52
C ASN A 129 -10.51 4.66 4.66
N PHE A 130 -9.73 4.08 5.59
CA PHE A 130 -8.31 4.39 5.73
C PHE A 130 -7.54 4.06 4.45
N PHE A 131 -7.71 2.82 3.95
CA PHE A 131 -6.97 2.36 2.76
C PHE A 131 -7.41 3.08 1.49
N ASN A 132 -8.70 3.39 1.37
CA ASN A 132 -9.23 4.12 0.22
C ASN A 132 -8.79 5.60 0.19
N ALA A 133 -8.60 6.22 1.35
CA ALA A 133 -8.13 7.59 1.47
C ALA A 133 -6.60 7.72 1.32
N ASN A 134 -5.86 6.63 1.51
CA ASN A 134 -4.40 6.66 1.42
C ASN A 134 -3.96 6.60 -0.04
N HIS A 135 -3.29 7.66 -0.50
CA HIS A 135 -2.85 7.84 -1.89
C HIS A 135 -1.77 6.84 -2.35
N GLU A 136 -1.07 6.18 -1.42
CA GLU A 136 -0.08 5.16 -1.73
C GLU A 136 -0.75 3.82 -2.07
N VAL A 137 -1.92 3.54 -1.49
CA VAL A 137 -2.60 2.26 -1.64
C VAL A 137 -3.21 2.13 -3.04
N SER A 138 -2.92 1.01 -3.69
CA SER A 138 -3.50 0.73 -5.00
C SER A 138 -5.01 0.47 -4.91
N PRO A 139 -5.84 1.08 -5.76
CA PRO A 139 -7.26 0.74 -5.87
C PRO A 139 -7.51 -0.74 -6.25
N GLU A 140 -6.52 -1.39 -6.85
CA GLU A 140 -6.54 -2.81 -7.23
C GLU A 140 -6.06 -3.74 -6.10
N LEU A 141 -5.82 -3.21 -4.89
CA LEU A 141 -5.53 -4.00 -3.69
C LEU A 141 -6.64 -5.04 -3.48
N TYR A 142 -6.29 -6.31 -3.43
CA TYR A 142 -7.25 -7.36 -3.12
C TYR A 142 -7.69 -7.29 -1.65
N VAL A 143 -9.00 -7.45 -1.43
CA VAL A 143 -9.56 -7.49 -0.08
C VAL A 143 -10.20 -8.85 0.16
N ALA A 144 -9.85 -9.47 1.28
CA ALA A 144 -10.43 -10.73 1.74
C ALA A 144 -10.86 -10.62 3.20
N MET A 145 -11.72 -11.51 3.64
CA MET A 145 -12.12 -11.65 5.04
C MET A 145 -11.54 -12.95 5.61
N ALA A 146 -10.95 -12.89 6.79
CA ALA A 146 -10.59 -14.08 7.56
C ALA A 146 -11.83 -14.62 8.29
N GLN A 147 -11.99 -15.94 8.35
CA GLN A 147 -13.04 -16.57 9.15
C GLN A 147 -12.83 -16.36 10.65
N GLY A 148 -11.57 -16.28 11.08
CA GLY A 148 -11.10 -15.92 12.40
C GLY A 148 -10.36 -14.59 12.40
N GLU A 149 -9.13 -14.61 12.90
CA GLU A 149 -8.24 -13.46 12.92
C GLU A 149 -7.50 -13.30 11.57
N ALA A 150 -7.35 -12.06 11.13
CA ALA A 150 -6.53 -11.76 9.96
C ALA A 150 -5.05 -12.12 10.19
N ALA A 151 -4.60 -12.02 11.44
CA ALA A 151 -3.26 -12.38 11.85
C ALA A 151 -2.88 -13.80 11.45
N GLU A 152 -3.78 -14.78 11.60
CA GLU A 152 -3.54 -16.19 11.24
C GLU A 152 -3.26 -16.33 9.74
N ILE A 153 -4.07 -15.68 8.91
CA ILE A 153 -3.90 -15.70 7.44
C ILE A 153 -2.54 -15.13 7.04
N ILE A 154 -2.16 -13.99 7.65
CA ILE A 154 -0.88 -13.33 7.36
C ILE A 154 0.31 -14.20 7.80
N GLN A 155 0.20 -14.87 8.95
CA GLN A 155 1.27 -15.72 9.47
C GLN A 155 1.48 -16.97 8.60
N VAL A 156 0.41 -17.69 8.27
CA VAL A 156 0.48 -18.88 7.38
C VAL A 156 1.06 -18.51 6.02
N GLN A 157 0.58 -17.40 5.43
CA GLN A 157 1.07 -16.93 4.15
C GLN A 157 2.54 -16.52 4.17
N SER A 158 3.05 -16.11 5.33
CA SER A 158 4.43 -15.63 5.48
C SER A 158 5.45 -16.74 5.79
N GLN A 159 5.00 -17.95 6.14
CA GLN A 159 5.87 -19.08 6.45
C GLN A 159 6.52 -19.73 5.23
N GLY A 160 5.96 -19.51 4.03
CA GLY A 160 6.49 -20.06 2.78
C GLY A 160 7.38 -19.08 2.01
N ASP A 161 8.26 -19.62 1.16
CA ASP A 161 9.11 -18.83 0.24
C ASP A 161 8.29 -18.02 -0.80
N SER A 162 7.02 -18.35 -0.94
CA SER A 162 6.14 -17.84 -2.00
C SER A 162 5.49 -16.48 -1.67
N GLY A 163 5.59 -15.99 -0.44
CA GLY A 163 4.97 -14.73 -0.02
C GLY A 163 3.48 -14.63 -0.35
N PRO A 164 2.95 -13.48 -0.78
CA PRO A 164 1.53 -13.30 -1.07
C PRO A 164 1.01 -14.13 -2.27
N THR A 165 1.83 -14.99 -2.85
CA THR A 165 1.53 -15.72 -4.09
C THR A 165 0.42 -16.75 -3.90
N GLN A 166 0.38 -17.48 -2.77
CA GLN A 166 -0.64 -18.51 -2.54
C GLN A 166 -2.05 -17.91 -2.45
N LEU A 167 -2.22 -16.86 -1.63
CA LEU A 167 -3.52 -16.19 -1.48
C LEU A 167 -3.97 -15.58 -2.81
N LYS A 168 -3.04 -14.99 -3.57
CA LYS A 168 -3.30 -14.46 -4.90
C LYS A 168 -3.79 -15.55 -5.84
N SER A 169 -3.08 -16.68 -5.91
CA SER A 169 -3.46 -17.81 -6.75
C SER A 169 -4.83 -18.38 -6.38
N LEU A 170 -5.14 -18.48 -5.07
CA LEU A 170 -6.47 -18.92 -4.62
C LEU A 170 -7.58 -17.99 -5.11
N VAL A 171 -7.38 -16.68 -4.99
CA VAL A 171 -8.38 -15.69 -5.43
C VAL A 171 -8.51 -15.70 -6.95
N GLU A 172 -7.41 -15.74 -7.69
CA GLU A 172 -7.41 -15.80 -9.15
C GLU A 172 -8.10 -17.08 -9.67
N GLN A 173 -7.80 -18.25 -9.10
CA GLN A 173 -8.51 -19.48 -9.42
C GLN A 173 -10.00 -19.40 -9.10
N GLY A 174 -10.36 -18.78 -7.97
CA GLY A 174 -11.76 -18.55 -7.61
C GLY A 174 -12.49 -17.69 -8.64
N GLN A 175 -11.81 -16.68 -9.20
CA GLN A 175 -12.33 -15.83 -10.28
C GLN A 175 -12.49 -16.60 -11.59
N GLU A 176 -11.46 -17.34 -12.01
CA GLU A 176 -11.49 -18.13 -13.24
C GLU A 176 -12.60 -19.19 -13.23
N ASN A 177 -12.85 -19.79 -12.07
CA ASN A 177 -13.92 -20.76 -11.87
C ASN A 177 -15.31 -20.12 -11.68
N GLY A 178 -15.43 -18.78 -11.74
CA GLY A 178 -16.69 -18.08 -11.55
C GLY A 178 -17.24 -18.10 -10.13
N LEU A 179 -16.42 -18.53 -9.16
CA LEU A 179 -16.81 -18.55 -7.73
C LEU A 179 -16.71 -17.18 -7.08
N LEU A 180 -15.81 -16.33 -7.57
CA LEU A 180 -15.53 -15.01 -7.03
C LEU A 180 -15.67 -13.94 -8.11
N GLY A 181 -16.17 -12.75 -7.74
CA GLY A 181 -15.96 -11.53 -8.51
C GLY A 181 -14.55 -10.99 -8.29
N ARG A 182 -14.31 -9.74 -8.71
CA ARG A 182 -13.04 -9.04 -8.41
C ARG A 182 -13.12 -8.42 -7.02
N PRO A 183 -12.50 -9.00 -6.00
CA PRO A 183 -12.54 -8.45 -4.65
C PRO A 183 -11.47 -7.37 -4.46
N THR A 184 -11.48 -6.33 -5.30
CA THR A 184 -10.54 -5.21 -5.17
C THR A 184 -11.11 -4.12 -4.26
N LEU A 185 -10.22 -3.34 -3.64
CA LEU A 185 -10.61 -2.21 -2.79
C LEU A 185 -11.62 -1.30 -3.50
N LYS A 186 -11.33 -0.95 -4.75
CA LYS A 186 -12.22 -0.12 -5.58
C LYS A 186 -13.61 -0.74 -5.76
N ASP A 187 -13.67 -2.04 -6.11
CA ASP A 187 -14.96 -2.69 -6.35
C ASP A 187 -15.78 -2.80 -5.07
N ILE A 188 -15.14 -3.08 -3.94
CA ILE A 188 -15.82 -3.17 -2.64
C ILE A 188 -16.33 -1.81 -2.18
N VAL A 189 -15.50 -0.76 -2.28
CA VAL A 189 -15.89 0.62 -1.92
C VAL A 189 -17.06 1.08 -2.79
N ASN A 190 -17.04 0.82 -4.09
CA ASN A 190 -18.14 1.15 -4.98
C ASN A 190 -19.44 0.43 -4.60
N ARG A 191 -19.35 -0.83 -4.13
CA ARG A 191 -20.53 -1.58 -3.65
C ARG A 191 -21.06 -1.06 -2.33
N LEU A 192 -20.18 -0.64 -1.42
CA LEU A 192 -20.58 -0.01 -0.15
C LEU A 192 -21.33 1.29 -0.35
N GLN A 193 -20.98 2.05 -1.39
CA GLN A 193 -21.62 3.32 -1.73
C GLN A 193 -22.88 3.14 -2.58
N GLY A 194 -23.11 1.95 -3.13
CA GLY A 194 -24.26 1.67 -3.99
C GLY A 194 -25.52 1.35 -3.19
N GLU A 195 -26.62 2.04 -3.49
CA GLU A 195 -27.90 1.92 -2.78
C GLU A 195 -28.53 0.51 -2.88
N TYR A 196 -28.21 -0.26 -3.94
CA TYR A 196 -28.81 -1.57 -4.23
C TYR A 196 -27.77 -2.71 -4.31
N THR A 197 -26.54 -2.47 -3.93
CA THR A 197 -25.48 -3.47 -4.02
C THR A 197 -24.93 -3.82 -2.64
N GLN A 198 -24.89 -5.11 -2.35
CA GLN A 198 -24.25 -5.58 -1.11
C GLN A 198 -22.78 -5.90 -1.40
N PRO A 199 -21.84 -5.39 -0.60
CA PRO A 199 -20.45 -5.80 -0.71
C PRO A 199 -20.29 -7.25 -0.25
N TYR A 200 -19.37 -7.94 -0.90
CA TYR A 200 -19.01 -9.30 -0.54
C TYR A 200 -17.49 -9.47 -0.63
N LEU A 201 -16.95 -10.30 0.25
CA LEU A 201 -15.52 -10.63 0.29
C LEU A 201 -15.33 -12.14 0.22
N PRO A 202 -14.25 -12.64 -0.43
CA PRO A 202 -13.85 -14.03 -0.26
C PRO A 202 -13.53 -14.29 1.21
N LEU A 203 -14.14 -15.33 1.75
CA LEU A 203 -13.91 -15.80 3.11
C LEU A 203 -12.77 -16.81 3.09
N ILE A 204 -11.68 -16.49 3.76
CA ILE A 204 -10.48 -17.31 3.85
C ILE A 204 -10.40 -17.94 5.24
N GLU A 205 -10.03 -19.20 5.27
CA GLU A 205 -9.75 -19.93 6.50
C GLU A 205 -8.41 -20.65 6.44
N THR A 206 -7.85 -20.96 7.59
CA THR A 206 -6.70 -21.87 7.75
C THR A 206 -7.20 -23.28 7.94
N VAL A 207 -6.61 -24.24 7.25
CA VAL A 207 -6.91 -25.66 7.40
C VAL A 207 -5.64 -26.47 7.58
N PRO A 208 -5.64 -27.46 8.48
CA PRO A 208 -4.48 -28.34 8.64
C PRO A 208 -4.28 -29.18 7.37
N SER A 209 -3.05 -29.25 6.88
CA SER A 209 -2.64 -30.13 5.80
C SER A 209 -2.24 -31.51 6.34
N GLN A 210 -2.17 -32.50 5.47
CA GLN A 210 -1.70 -33.85 5.81
C GLN A 210 -0.24 -33.87 6.31
N ASP A 211 0.53 -32.87 5.92
CA ASP A 211 1.95 -32.71 6.31
C ASP A 211 2.12 -32.01 7.68
N GLY A 212 1.01 -31.64 8.35
CA GLY A 212 1.01 -30.90 9.61
C GLY A 212 1.21 -29.39 9.45
N GLU A 213 1.35 -28.89 8.22
CA GLU A 213 1.39 -27.46 7.92
C GLU A 213 -0.01 -26.90 7.79
N GLU A 214 -0.19 -25.64 8.15
CA GLU A 214 -1.43 -24.93 7.88
C GLU A 214 -1.45 -24.39 6.44
N ARG A 215 -2.60 -24.52 5.79
CA ARG A 215 -2.84 -24.01 4.42
C ARG A 215 -4.07 -23.13 4.38
N LEU A 216 -4.08 -22.21 3.43
CA LEU A 216 -5.22 -21.34 3.19
C LEU A 216 -6.22 -22.00 2.26
N ARG A 217 -7.51 -21.80 2.55
CA ARG A 217 -8.63 -22.24 1.71
C ARG A 217 -9.68 -21.13 1.61
N ILE A 218 -10.36 -21.05 0.47
CA ILE A 218 -11.58 -20.25 0.34
C ILE A 218 -12.73 -21.06 0.95
N ALA A 219 -13.26 -20.58 2.07
CA ALA A 219 -14.40 -21.21 2.76
C ALA A 219 -15.75 -20.83 2.13
N GLY A 220 -15.79 -19.72 1.40
CA GLY A 220 -17.01 -19.18 0.79
C GLY A 220 -16.92 -17.68 0.55
N MET A 221 -18.07 -17.01 0.68
CA MET A 221 -18.21 -15.56 0.52
C MET A 221 -18.86 -14.97 1.77
N ALA A 222 -18.26 -13.96 2.35
CA ALA A 222 -18.90 -13.13 3.36
C ALA A 222 -19.70 -12.03 2.67
N ILE A 223 -20.98 -11.91 3.01
CA ILE A 223 -21.89 -10.89 2.48
C ILE A 223 -22.17 -9.90 3.60
N PHE A 224 -22.00 -8.62 3.31
CA PHE A 224 -22.21 -7.55 4.29
C PHE A 224 -23.56 -6.88 4.05
N ARG A 225 -24.35 -6.78 5.12
CA ARG A 225 -25.60 -6.01 5.13
C ARG A 225 -25.37 -4.75 5.95
N ASP A 226 -25.76 -3.60 5.39
CA ASP A 226 -25.58 -2.29 6.02
C ASP A 226 -24.12 -2.04 6.47
N GLY A 227 -23.14 -2.55 5.69
CA GLY A 227 -21.72 -2.41 5.96
C GLY A 227 -21.17 -3.32 7.07
N LYS A 228 -21.97 -4.31 7.54
CA LYS A 228 -21.63 -5.28 8.60
C LYS A 228 -21.91 -6.70 8.16
#